data_413cccd43b4f0ec88fe3ebf571545151
#
_entry.id   413cccd43b4f0ec88fe3ebf571545151
#
_cell.length_a   1.000
_cell.length_b   1.000
_cell.length_c   1.000
_cell.angle_alpha   90.00
_cell.angle_beta   90.00
_cell.angle_gamma   90.00
#
_symmetry.space_group_name_H-M   'P 1'
#
loop_
_entity.id
_entity.type
_entity.pdbx_description
1 polymer ?
#
loop_
_entity_poly.entity_id
_entity_poly.type
_entity_poly.pdbx_seq_one_letter_code
_entity_poly.pdbx_strand_id
1 'polypeptide(L)'
;MLLFTSPRFEEHVTPPGHPERMERAHVFDAAAARWKDRGGATSGPRAATRDELSRVHAVEYLDTIAAAAGRAVMLDPDTFTSPESVEIAQLAAGTAVAAVEYALEHGDAAFALVRPPGHHAERDRAMGFCLYNNVAVAAAHAVSRGLGRVAIVDIDVHHGNGTQWMFYDNPRVLYVSTHQFPFYPGTGAADETGTGDGTGFTVNVPLEMGATDADYDMVYRRAVVPVLEQFSPQLVLVSAGFDAHERDPLASMRMTTAGYASVVRQLLSAAGKTPIAFVTEGGYDLRALAECLDASFAVISRSGSDHSGSDPDSDDGLTSESDPGRGTAVRAERALQAVRAAQAPFWREI
;
A
#
# COMPACT_ATOMS: atom_id res chain seq x y z
N MET A 1 1.27 -8.71 -15.38
CA MET A 1 0.94 -8.67 -13.93
C MET A 1 0.34 -9.99 -13.47
N LEU A 2 0.75 -10.51 -12.31
CA LEU A 2 0.15 -11.66 -11.63
C LEU A 2 -0.66 -11.21 -10.41
N LEU A 3 -1.91 -11.67 -10.28
CA LEU A 3 -2.71 -11.48 -9.07
C LEU A 3 -2.55 -12.66 -8.12
N PHE A 4 -2.36 -12.36 -6.84
CA PHE A 4 -2.39 -13.33 -5.76
C PHE A 4 -3.64 -13.10 -4.92
N THR A 5 -4.45 -14.13 -4.72
CA THR A 5 -5.66 -14.08 -3.88
C THR A 5 -6.12 -15.48 -3.48
N SER A 6 -7.06 -15.55 -2.54
CA SER A 6 -7.72 -16.77 -2.11
C SER A 6 -9.09 -16.46 -1.53
N PRO A 7 -10.11 -17.30 -1.80
CA PRO A 7 -11.40 -17.20 -1.13
C PRO A 7 -11.28 -17.38 0.40
N ARG A 8 -10.22 -18.04 0.88
CA ARG A 8 -9.95 -18.19 2.32
C ARG A 8 -9.82 -16.87 3.09
N PHE A 9 -9.56 -15.76 2.41
CA PHE A 9 -9.54 -14.45 3.08
C PHE A 9 -10.89 -14.05 3.68
N GLU A 10 -12.02 -14.66 3.29
CA GLU A 10 -13.32 -14.49 3.95
C GLU A 10 -13.37 -15.13 5.36
N GLU A 11 -12.51 -16.12 5.66
CA GLU A 11 -12.47 -16.84 6.94
C GLU A 11 -12.01 -15.96 8.12
N HIS A 12 -11.34 -14.82 7.85
CA HIS A 12 -11.13 -13.80 8.88
C HIS A 12 -12.44 -13.04 9.11
N VAL A 13 -13.13 -13.38 10.20
CA VAL A 13 -14.44 -12.82 10.56
C VAL A 13 -14.29 -11.79 11.66
N THR A 14 -14.79 -10.60 11.42
CA THR A 14 -14.82 -9.48 12.37
C THR A 14 -16.21 -9.33 12.97
N PRO A 15 -16.37 -8.61 14.10
CA PRO A 15 -17.69 -8.38 14.70
C PRO A 15 -18.69 -7.73 13.74
N PRO A 16 -20.00 -7.95 13.90
CA PRO A 16 -21.03 -7.31 13.09
C PRO A 16 -20.92 -5.78 13.09
N GLY A 17 -20.95 -5.19 11.90
CA GLY A 17 -20.82 -3.73 11.72
C GLY A 17 -19.38 -3.23 11.67
N HIS A 18 -18.39 -4.11 11.80
CA HIS A 18 -16.99 -3.74 11.64
C HIS A 18 -16.70 -3.33 10.19
N PRO A 19 -15.94 -2.25 9.95
CA PRO A 19 -15.66 -1.79 8.58
C PRO A 19 -14.77 -2.76 7.80
N GLU A 20 -13.73 -3.34 8.46
CA GLU A 20 -12.91 -4.41 7.89
C GLU A 20 -13.68 -5.74 8.00
N ARG A 21 -14.55 -6.01 7.03
CA ARG A 21 -15.51 -7.12 7.02
C ARG A 21 -15.25 -8.10 5.90
N MET A 22 -15.75 -9.33 6.07
CA MET A 22 -15.52 -10.44 5.13
C MET A 22 -15.94 -10.12 3.69
N GLU A 23 -16.92 -9.24 3.47
CA GLU A 23 -17.38 -8.84 2.15
C GLU A 23 -16.29 -8.16 1.31
N ARG A 24 -15.23 -7.64 1.95
CA ARG A 24 -14.05 -7.17 1.23
C ARG A 24 -13.35 -8.31 0.47
N ALA A 25 -13.31 -9.53 1.03
CA ALA A 25 -12.80 -10.71 0.33
C ALA A 25 -13.66 -11.04 -0.90
N HIS A 26 -14.97 -10.93 -0.80
CA HIS A 26 -15.86 -11.13 -1.96
C HIS A 26 -15.58 -10.13 -3.08
N VAL A 27 -15.22 -8.88 -2.75
CA VAL A 27 -14.79 -7.90 -3.76
C VAL A 27 -13.48 -8.33 -4.43
N PHE A 28 -12.52 -8.86 -3.67
CA PHE A 28 -11.25 -9.37 -4.20
C PHE A 28 -11.47 -10.55 -5.14
N ASP A 29 -12.30 -11.53 -4.74
CA ASP A 29 -12.62 -12.68 -5.58
C ASP A 29 -13.32 -12.28 -6.88
N ALA A 30 -14.28 -11.34 -6.80
CA ALA A 30 -14.96 -10.79 -7.98
C ALA A 30 -13.98 -10.03 -8.90
N ALA A 31 -13.07 -9.25 -8.35
CA ALA A 31 -12.02 -8.56 -9.12
C ALA A 31 -11.07 -9.55 -9.79
N ALA A 32 -10.65 -10.60 -9.08
CA ALA A 32 -9.81 -11.66 -9.64
C ALA A 32 -10.52 -12.48 -10.73
N ALA A 33 -11.83 -12.72 -10.59
CA ALA A 33 -12.63 -13.36 -11.63
C ALA A 33 -12.67 -12.50 -12.90
N ARG A 34 -12.99 -11.21 -12.78
CA ARG A 34 -12.97 -10.26 -13.91
C ARG A 34 -11.60 -10.15 -14.57
N TRP A 35 -10.52 -10.26 -13.76
CA TRP A 35 -9.16 -10.28 -14.26
C TRP A 35 -8.89 -11.52 -15.12
N LYS A 36 -9.30 -12.72 -14.65
CA LYS A 36 -9.21 -13.98 -15.42
C LYS A 36 -10.00 -13.94 -16.71
N ASP A 37 -11.21 -13.39 -16.68
CA ASP A 37 -12.07 -13.25 -17.86
C ASP A 37 -11.44 -12.39 -18.96
N ARG A 38 -10.52 -11.49 -18.58
CA ARG A 38 -9.70 -10.67 -19.49
C ARG A 38 -8.39 -11.35 -19.90
N GLY A 39 -8.19 -12.61 -19.55
CA GLY A 39 -6.98 -13.38 -19.85
C GLY A 39 -5.84 -13.19 -18.84
N GLY A 40 -6.07 -12.54 -17.71
CA GLY A 40 -5.09 -12.33 -16.66
C GLY A 40 -4.83 -13.60 -15.83
N ALA A 41 -3.59 -13.73 -15.34
CA ALA A 41 -3.17 -14.85 -14.51
C ALA A 41 -3.40 -14.57 -13.01
N THR A 42 -3.72 -15.63 -12.26
CA THR A 42 -3.82 -15.60 -10.80
C THR A 42 -3.03 -16.72 -10.17
N SER A 43 -2.56 -16.52 -8.95
CA SER A 43 -1.90 -17.54 -8.12
C SER A 43 -2.55 -17.60 -6.73
N GLY A 44 -2.41 -18.74 -6.07
CA GLY A 44 -2.86 -18.94 -4.70
C GLY A 44 -1.88 -18.36 -3.68
N PRO A 45 -2.33 -18.22 -2.42
CA PRO A 45 -1.50 -17.74 -1.33
C PRO A 45 -0.53 -18.82 -0.85
N ARG A 46 0.51 -18.39 -0.11
CA ARG A 46 1.26 -19.22 0.80
C ARG A 46 1.28 -18.60 2.20
N ALA A 47 1.42 -19.41 3.23
CA ALA A 47 1.62 -18.87 4.57
C ALA A 47 3.03 -18.30 4.72
N ALA A 48 3.15 -17.20 5.46
CA ALA A 48 4.44 -16.72 5.93
C ALA A 48 5.01 -17.69 6.97
N THR A 49 6.28 -17.96 6.89
CA THR A 49 6.99 -18.74 7.91
C THR A 49 7.22 -17.88 9.17
N ARG A 50 7.40 -18.54 10.32
CA ARG A 50 7.75 -17.82 11.54
C ARG A 50 9.06 -17.03 11.39
N ASP A 51 10.02 -17.55 10.64
CA ASP A 51 11.28 -16.85 10.33
C ASP A 51 11.01 -15.55 9.55
N GLU A 52 10.17 -15.57 8.54
CA GLU A 52 9.79 -14.37 7.77
C GLU A 52 9.11 -13.33 8.67
N LEU A 53 8.16 -13.75 9.51
CA LEU A 53 7.46 -12.88 10.45
C LEU A 53 8.41 -12.27 11.48
N SER A 54 9.37 -13.06 12.01
CA SER A 54 10.31 -12.62 13.04
C SER A 54 11.34 -11.59 12.57
N ARG A 55 11.44 -11.33 11.27
CA ARG A 55 12.30 -10.28 10.72
C ARG A 55 11.81 -8.88 11.07
N VAL A 56 10.51 -8.73 11.34
CA VAL A 56 9.89 -7.43 11.67
C VAL A 56 9.10 -7.45 12.96
N HIS A 57 8.53 -8.59 13.37
CA HIS A 57 7.80 -8.73 14.61
C HIS A 57 8.64 -9.37 15.71
N ALA A 58 8.44 -8.94 16.94
CA ALA A 58 9.07 -9.54 18.12
C ALA A 58 8.57 -10.98 18.34
N VAL A 59 9.44 -11.86 18.82
CA VAL A 59 9.12 -13.27 19.04
C VAL A 59 7.97 -13.41 20.05
N GLU A 60 7.97 -12.61 21.09
CA GLU A 60 6.93 -12.57 22.13
C GLU A 60 5.57 -12.15 21.58
N TYR A 61 5.57 -11.23 20.61
CA TYR A 61 4.37 -10.84 19.89
C TYR A 61 3.85 -11.98 19.01
N LEU A 62 4.73 -12.65 18.28
CA LEU A 62 4.36 -13.82 17.48
C LEU A 62 3.74 -14.92 18.33
N ASP A 63 4.26 -15.15 19.56
CA ASP A 63 3.68 -16.10 20.52
C ASP A 63 2.30 -15.64 21.01
N THR A 64 2.14 -14.33 21.23
CA THR A 64 0.85 -13.74 21.63
C THR A 64 -0.21 -13.95 20.55
N ILE A 65 0.12 -13.66 19.29
CA ILE A 65 -0.81 -13.89 18.17
C ILE A 65 -1.09 -15.39 17.97
N ALA A 66 -0.07 -16.24 18.06
CA ALA A 66 -0.24 -17.70 17.95
C ALA A 66 -1.18 -18.24 19.05
N ALA A 67 -1.14 -17.70 20.25
CA ALA A 67 -2.04 -18.07 21.35
C ALA A 67 -3.50 -17.66 21.10
N ALA A 68 -3.77 -16.76 20.16
CA ALA A 68 -5.12 -16.39 19.75
C ALA A 68 -5.73 -17.35 18.72
N ALA A 69 -4.95 -18.29 18.15
CA ALA A 69 -5.44 -19.26 17.18
C ALA A 69 -6.60 -20.09 17.74
N GLY A 70 -7.63 -20.32 16.93
CA GLY A 70 -8.84 -21.04 17.33
C GLY A 70 -9.78 -20.24 18.26
N ARG A 71 -9.54 -18.94 18.46
CA ARG A 71 -10.27 -18.12 19.43
C ARG A 71 -10.72 -16.78 18.84
N ALA A 72 -11.85 -16.29 19.33
CA ALA A 72 -12.26 -14.89 19.14
C ALA A 72 -11.66 -14.06 20.30
N VAL A 73 -10.73 -13.15 19.96
CA VAL A 73 -10.02 -12.29 20.92
C VAL A 73 -10.05 -10.86 20.41
N MET A 74 -10.24 -9.93 21.32
CA MET A 74 -10.00 -8.49 21.07
C MET A 74 -8.54 -8.20 21.44
N LEU A 75 -7.73 -7.85 20.44
CA LEU A 75 -6.30 -7.55 20.62
C LEU A 75 -6.08 -6.05 20.93
N ASP A 76 -6.94 -5.21 20.37
CA ASP A 76 -6.98 -3.76 20.48
C ASP A 76 -8.46 -3.32 20.38
N PRO A 77 -8.86 -2.10 20.77
CA PRO A 77 -10.26 -1.67 20.70
C PRO A 77 -10.95 -1.85 19.34
N ASP A 78 -10.19 -1.91 18.25
CA ASP A 78 -10.70 -2.07 16.89
C ASP A 78 -10.09 -3.28 16.13
N THR A 79 -9.29 -4.12 16.79
CA THR A 79 -8.60 -5.24 16.15
C THR A 79 -8.99 -6.56 16.81
N PHE A 80 -9.64 -7.43 16.03
CA PHE A 80 -10.26 -8.68 16.51
C PHE A 80 -9.73 -9.90 15.77
N THR A 81 -9.80 -11.06 16.42
CA THR A 81 -9.60 -12.37 15.78
C THR A 81 -10.90 -13.17 15.79
N SER A 82 -11.06 -14.03 14.78
CA SER A 82 -11.92 -15.22 14.77
C SER A 82 -11.04 -16.47 14.87
N PRO A 83 -11.59 -17.67 15.01
CA PRO A 83 -10.78 -18.89 15.11
C PRO A 83 -9.73 -19.03 14.00
N GLU A 84 -10.03 -18.64 12.78
CA GLU A 84 -9.19 -18.77 11.59
C GLU A 84 -8.24 -17.59 11.38
N SER A 85 -8.46 -16.45 12.03
CA SER A 85 -7.78 -15.17 11.76
C SER A 85 -6.26 -15.25 11.78
N VAL A 86 -5.69 -16.05 12.69
CA VAL A 86 -4.22 -16.17 12.79
C VAL A 86 -3.65 -16.85 11.55
N GLU A 87 -4.28 -17.93 11.09
CA GLU A 87 -3.86 -18.61 9.86
C GLU A 87 -4.06 -17.70 8.63
N ILE A 88 -5.19 -17.00 8.56
CA ILE A 88 -5.48 -16.08 7.45
C ILE A 88 -4.49 -14.90 7.43
N ALA A 89 -4.12 -14.35 8.57
CA ALA A 89 -3.09 -13.31 8.65
C ALA A 89 -1.70 -13.83 8.20
N GLN A 90 -1.35 -15.08 8.52
CA GLN A 90 -0.14 -15.71 8.00
C GLN A 90 -0.20 -15.88 6.48
N LEU A 91 -1.37 -16.25 5.93
CA LEU A 91 -1.58 -16.32 4.48
C LEU A 91 -1.44 -14.93 3.85
N ALA A 92 -1.98 -13.87 4.46
CA ALA A 92 -1.86 -12.50 3.96
C ALA A 92 -0.40 -12.06 3.86
N ALA A 93 0.36 -12.20 4.95
CA ALA A 93 1.78 -11.84 4.97
C ALA A 93 2.61 -12.68 3.98
N GLY A 94 2.38 -14.00 3.92
CA GLY A 94 3.08 -14.88 2.98
C GLY A 94 2.71 -14.64 1.52
N THR A 95 1.49 -14.17 1.26
CA THR A 95 1.06 -13.76 -0.09
C THR A 95 1.79 -12.49 -0.54
N ALA A 96 1.98 -11.52 0.36
CA ALA A 96 2.79 -10.33 0.08
C ALA A 96 4.25 -10.71 -0.27
N VAL A 97 4.83 -11.67 0.47
CA VAL A 97 6.17 -12.20 0.14
C VAL A 97 6.19 -12.89 -1.23
N ALA A 98 5.19 -13.72 -1.54
CA ALA A 98 5.10 -14.40 -2.85
C ALA A 98 4.96 -13.40 -4.01
N ALA A 99 4.22 -12.30 -3.80
CA ALA A 99 4.11 -11.23 -4.79
C ALA A 99 5.47 -10.55 -5.05
N VAL A 100 6.26 -10.30 -4.01
CA VAL A 100 7.63 -9.78 -4.13
C VAL A 100 8.55 -10.77 -4.85
N GLU A 101 8.52 -12.05 -4.47
CA GLU A 101 9.32 -13.09 -5.14
C GLU A 101 9.03 -13.14 -6.63
N TYR A 102 7.74 -13.13 -7.01
CA TYR A 102 7.32 -13.10 -8.41
C TYR A 102 7.82 -11.86 -9.14
N ALA A 103 7.63 -10.67 -8.55
CA ALA A 103 8.05 -9.41 -9.18
C ALA A 103 9.57 -9.38 -9.43
N LEU A 104 10.37 -9.85 -8.47
CA LEU A 104 11.83 -9.92 -8.57
C LEU A 104 12.30 -10.95 -9.60
N GLU A 105 11.63 -12.10 -9.69
CA GLU A 105 12.01 -13.18 -10.60
C GLU A 105 11.65 -12.89 -12.06
N HIS A 106 10.49 -12.27 -12.29
CA HIS A 106 9.94 -12.10 -13.63
C HIS A 106 10.09 -10.68 -14.18
N GLY A 107 10.41 -9.70 -13.33
CA GLY A 107 10.44 -8.29 -13.74
C GLY A 107 9.06 -7.74 -14.12
N ASP A 108 7.98 -8.45 -13.74
CA ASP A 108 6.59 -8.06 -14.01
C ASP A 108 5.91 -7.63 -12.69
N ALA A 109 4.87 -6.81 -12.80
CA ALA A 109 4.13 -6.37 -11.62
C ALA A 109 3.38 -7.52 -10.94
N ALA A 110 3.27 -7.46 -9.63
CA ALA A 110 2.45 -8.38 -8.84
C ALA A 110 1.42 -7.62 -8.00
N PHE A 111 0.26 -8.22 -7.73
CA PHE A 111 -0.74 -7.63 -6.87
C PHE A 111 -1.30 -8.68 -5.90
N ALA A 112 -1.09 -8.47 -4.60
CA ALA A 112 -1.60 -9.32 -3.53
C ALA A 112 -2.93 -8.73 -2.99
N LEU A 113 -4.04 -9.40 -3.28
CA LEU A 113 -5.37 -9.10 -2.75
C LEU A 113 -5.56 -9.88 -1.45
N VAL A 114 -5.28 -9.26 -0.34
CA VAL A 114 -5.19 -9.91 0.98
C VAL A 114 -6.03 -9.20 2.04
N ARG A 115 -6.47 -9.94 3.04
CA ARG A 115 -6.98 -9.48 4.34
C ARG A 115 -6.58 -10.49 5.43
N PRO A 116 -6.45 -10.01 6.69
CA PRO A 116 -6.55 -8.60 7.14
C PRO A 116 -5.47 -7.71 6.53
N PRO A 117 -5.63 -6.36 6.60
CA PRO A 117 -4.59 -5.40 6.25
C PRO A 117 -3.38 -5.50 7.20
N GLY A 118 -2.31 -4.75 6.92
CA GLY A 118 -1.06 -4.95 7.64
C GLY A 118 -0.35 -3.71 8.16
N HIS A 119 -0.46 -2.57 7.52
CA HIS A 119 0.46 -1.44 7.70
C HIS A 119 0.44 -0.78 9.09
N HIS A 120 -0.61 -1.02 9.90
CA HIS A 120 -0.68 -0.53 11.27
C HIS A 120 -0.05 -1.48 12.30
N ALA A 121 0.10 -2.79 12.00
CA ALA A 121 0.72 -3.72 12.94
C ALA A 121 2.16 -3.32 13.21
N GLU A 122 2.46 -3.03 14.48
CA GLU A 122 3.79 -2.68 14.94
C GLU A 122 4.63 -3.92 15.28
N ARG A 123 5.86 -3.71 15.69
CA ARG A 123 6.77 -4.80 16.03
C ARG A 123 6.22 -5.74 17.10
N ASP A 124 5.47 -5.22 18.05
CA ASP A 124 4.98 -5.91 19.25
C ASP A 124 3.50 -5.69 19.55
N ARG A 125 2.75 -5.12 18.61
CA ARG A 125 1.34 -4.76 18.81
C ARG A 125 0.51 -4.89 17.54
N ALA A 126 -0.67 -5.56 17.66
CA ALA A 126 -1.74 -5.51 16.69
C ALA A 126 -2.58 -4.24 16.93
N MET A 127 -2.96 -3.54 15.86
CA MET A 127 -3.85 -2.38 15.91
C MET A 127 -4.37 -2.03 14.51
N GLY A 128 -5.40 -1.18 14.42
CA GLY A 128 -5.92 -0.70 13.13
C GLY A 128 -6.32 -1.85 12.21
N PHE A 129 -6.99 -2.87 12.74
CA PHE A 129 -7.41 -4.08 12.04
C PHE A 129 -6.27 -5.04 11.62
N CYS A 130 -5.00 -4.67 11.86
CA CYS A 130 -3.81 -5.36 11.37
C CYS A 130 -3.25 -6.32 12.42
N LEU A 131 -3.01 -7.58 12.03
CA LEU A 131 -2.38 -8.59 12.88
C LEU A 131 -0.88 -8.71 12.60
N TYR A 132 -0.48 -8.90 11.35
CA TYR A 132 0.91 -8.85 10.92
C TYR A 132 1.07 -7.76 9.87
N ASN A 133 2.24 -7.14 9.81
CA ASN A 133 2.52 -6.13 8.81
C ASN A 133 2.95 -6.79 7.50
N ASN A 134 1.98 -7.00 6.61
CA ASN A 134 2.16 -7.75 5.37
C ASN A 134 3.28 -7.16 4.49
N VAL A 135 3.25 -5.85 4.26
CA VAL A 135 4.22 -5.16 3.41
C VAL A 135 5.60 -5.11 4.05
N ALA A 136 5.68 -4.93 5.38
CA ALA A 136 6.96 -4.92 6.09
C ALA A 136 7.62 -6.30 6.10
N VAL A 137 6.86 -7.38 6.26
CA VAL A 137 7.36 -8.76 6.14
C VAL A 137 7.93 -8.99 4.75
N ALA A 138 7.23 -8.56 3.70
CA ALA A 138 7.70 -8.68 2.31
C ALA A 138 8.94 -7.83 2.03
N ALA A 139 9.02 -6.60 2.55
CA ALA A 139 10.20 -5.73 2.42
C ALA A 139 11.42 -6.33 3.15
N ALA A 140 11.24 -6.80 4.38
CA ALA A 140 12.31 -7.44 5.14
C ALA A 140 12.77 -8.75 4.49
N HIS A 141 11.87 -9.51 3.86
CA HIS A 141 12.23 -10.65 3.04
C HIS A 141 13.14 -10.22 1.87
N ALA A 142 12.76 -9.20 1.10
CA ALA A 142 13.58 -8.70 0.00
C ALA A 142 14.98 -8.24 0.47
N VAL A 143 15.04 -7.51 1.58
CA VAL A 143 16.32 -7.10 2.20
C VAL A 143 17.15 -8.31 2.61
N SER A 144 16.54 -9.37 3.18
CA SER A 144 17.24 -10.61 3.56
C SER A 144 17.79 -11.38 2.35
N ARG A 145 17.19 -11.17 1.15
CA ARG A 145 17.67 -11.73 -0.12
C ARG A 145 18.80 -10.90 -0.76
N GLY A 146 19.26 -9.85 -0.08
CA GLY A 146 20.39 -9.04 -0.49
C GLY A 146 20.07 -7.71 -1.19
N LEU A 147 18.79 -7.31 -1.27
CA LEU A 147 18.45 -6.00 -1.81
C LEU A 147 18.91 -4.91 -0.82
N GLY A 148 19.63 -3.93 -1.35
CA GLY A 148 20.15 -2.80 -0.57
C GLY A 148 19.22 -1.59 -0.52
N ARG A 149 18.26 -1.50 -1.45
CA ARG A 149 17.30 -0.38 -1.54
C ARG A 149 15.91 -0.89 -1.91
N VAL A 150 15.01 -0.88 -0.94
CA VAL A 150 13.59 -1.22 -1.09
C VAL A 150 12.76 0.01 -0.77
N ALA A 151 11.86 0.42 -1.65
CA ALA A 151 10.93 1.50 -1.36
C ALA A 151 9.55 0.93 -1.03
N ILE A 152 8.93 1.44 0.02
CA ILE A 152 7.53 1.20 0.37
C ILE A 152 6.80 2.53 0.19
N VAL A 153 5.79 2.56 -0.70
CA VAL A 153 4.90 3.71 -0.88
C VAL A 153 3.52 3.32 -0.36
N ASP A 154 3.09 4.02 0.66
CA ASP A 154 1.80 3.82 1.31
C ASP A 154 0.80 4.84 0.78
N ILE A 155 -0.24 4.33 0.10
CA ILE A 155 -1.32 5.13 -0.48
C ILE A 155 -2.63 5.01 0.30
N ASP A 156 -2.63 4.29 1.41
CA ASP A 156 -3.74 4.24 2.36
C ASP A 156 -3.98 5.64 2.96
N VAL A 157 -5.22 5.94 3.30
CA VAL A 157 -5.56 7.25 3.88
C VAL A 157 -5.05 7.41 5.31
N HIS A 158 -4.84 6.28 6.01
CA HIS A 158 -4.26 6.27 7.35
C HIS A 158 -2.73 6.16 7.26
N HIS A 159 -2.04 6.83 8.16
CA HIS A 159 -0.60 6.67 8.26
C HIS A 159 -0.23 5.25 8.69
N GLY A 160 0.60 4.57 7.93
CA GLY A 160 1.09 3.22 8.24
C GLY A 160 2.17 3.23 9.31
N ASN A 161 1.78 3.54 10.55
CA ASN A 161 2.69 3.68 11.69
C ASN A 161 3.54 2.42 11.92
N GLY A 162 2.94 1.24 11.77
CA GLY A 162 3.67 -0.02 11.93
C GLY A 162 4.82 -0.15 10.94
N THR A 163 4.56 0.14 9.68
CA THR A 163 5.60 0.12 8.63
C THR A 163 6.68 1.16 8.91
N GLN A 164 6.30 2.39 9.28
CA GLN A 164 7.25 3.43 9.63
C GLN A 164 8.18 2.99 10.76
N TRP A 165 7.63 2.52 11.89
CA TRP A 165 8.45 2.18 13.06
C TRP A 165 9.35 0.97 12.84
N MET A 166 8.96 0.01 11.99
CA MET A 166 9.76 -1.17 11.67
C MET A 166 11.05 -0.82 10.90
N PHE A 167 11.06 0.28 10.15
CA PHE A 167 12.20 0.68 9.33
C PHE A 167 12.77 2.06 9.68
N TYR A 168 12.38 2.64 10.81
CA TYR A 168 12.67 4.02 11.18
C TYR A 168 14.16 4.33 11.32
N ASP A 169 14.99 3.32 11.58
CA ASP A 169 16.45 3.40 11.70
C ASP A 169 17.20 2.68 10.56
N ASN A 170 16.48 2.23 9.51
CA ASN A 170 17.04 1.36 8.47
C ASN A 170 17.19 2.07 7.12
N PRO A 171 18.41 2.46 6.68
CA PRO A 171 18.63 3.20 5.45
C PRO A 171 18.40 2.36 4.18
N ARG A 172 18.18 1.05 4.28
CA ARG A 172 17.90 0.17 3.13
C ARG A 172 16.43 0.19 2.72
N VAL A 173 15.55 0.73 3.58
CA VAL A 173 14.12 0.81 3.30
C VAL A 173 13.68 2.27 3.35
N LEU A 174 13.28 2.79 2.20
CA LEU A 174 12.60 4.07 2.12
C LEU A 174 11.11 3.83 2.36
N TYR A 175 10.53 4.54 3.32
CA TYR A 175 9.09 4.58 3.55
C TYR A 175 8.53 5.95 3.16
N VAL A 176 7.54 5.97 2.27
CA VAL A 176 6.84 7.18 1.83
C VAL A 176 5.36 6.98 2.08
N SER A 177 4.71 7.87 2.80
CA SER A 177 3.27 7.79 3.08
C SER A 177 2.54 9.08 2.74
N THR A 178 1.41 8.96 2.03
CA THR A 178 0.46 10.04 1.77
C THR A 178 -0.82 9.75 2.52
N HIS A 179 -1.14 10.50 3.57
CA HIS A 179 -2.23 10.19 4.48
C HIS A 179 -2.96 11.45 4.95
N GLN A 180 -4.18 11.26 5.46
CA GLN A 180 -4.90 12.33 6.14
C GLN A 180 -4.22 12.69 7.46
N PHE A 181 -4.02 14.00 7.73
CA PHE A 181 -3.38 14.46 8.95
C PHE A 181 -3.95 15.82 9.41
N PRO A 182 -4.19 16.03 10.73
CA PRO A 182 -4.13 15.03 11.80
C PRO A 182 -5.29 14.05 11.73
N PHE A 183 -5.00 12.76 11.87
CA PHE A 183 -5.97 11.68 11.82
C PHE A 183 -5.45 10.43 12.55
N TYR A 184 -6.23 9.31 12.58
CA TYR A 184 -5.74 8.03 13.08
C TYR A 184 -4.50 7.59 12.30
N PRO A 185 -3.48 7.03 12.94
CA PRO A 185 -3.32 6.72 14.37
C PRO A 185 -2.70 7.87 15.21
N GLY A 186 -2.54 9.07 14.68
CA GLY A 186 -1.98 10.25 15.37
C GLY A 186 -0.49 10.46 15.14
N THR A 187 0.12 9.71 14.22
CA THR A 187 1.52 9.80 13.78
C THR A 187 1.58 10.19 12.30
N GLY A 188 2.78 10.36 11.73
CA GLY A 188 2.97 10.71 10.33
C GLY A 188 3.12 12.22 10.10
N ALA A 189 3.60 12.97 11.08
CA ALA A 189 3.97 14.36 10.85
C ALA A 189 5.16 14.45 9.87
N ALA A 190 5.24 15.51 9.09
CA ALA A 190 6.28 15.66 8.06
C ALA A 190 7.71 15.65 8.63
N ASP A 191 7.88 16.02 9.90
CA ASP A 191 9.15 16.04 10.62
C ASP A 191 9.54 14.69 11.25
N GLU A 192 8.69 13.66 11.17
CA GLU A 192 9.06 12.28 11.46
C GLU A 192 9.87 11.72 10.27
N THR A 193 11.19 11.91 10.27
CA THR A 193 12.06 11.65 9.10
C THR A 193 12.95 10.42 9.25
N GLY A 194 12.83 9.65 10.32
CA GLY A 194 13.71 8.53 10.66
C GLY A 194 14.69 8.87 11.78
N THR A 195 15.45 7.88 12.24
CA THR A 195 16.45 8.02 13.29
C THR A 195 17.76 7.31 12.91
N GLY A 196 18.87 7.70 13.54
CA GLY A 196 20.16 7.06 13.28
C GLY A 196 20.52 7.02 11.80
N ASP A 197 20.89 5.85 11.29
CA ASP A 197 21.21 5.64 9.88
C ASP A 197 20.00 5.75 8.96
N GLY A 198 18.78 5.57 9.49
CA GLY A 198 17.52 5.71 8.78
C GLY A 198 17.01 7.16 8.65
N THR A 199 17.74 8.15 9.16
CA THR A 199 17.35 9.56 9.05
C THR A 199 17.27 10.01 7.59
N GLY A 200 16.11 10.56 7.19
CA GLY A 200 15.80 10.95 5.80
C GLY A 200 15.11 9.85 4.98
N PHE A 201 15.07 8.60 5.46
CA PHE A 201 14.44 7.49 4.74
C PHE A 201 12.97 7.24 5.13
N THR A 202 12.40 8.13 5.96
CA THR A 202 10.95 8.22 6.20
C THR A 202 10.47 9.56 5.65
N VAL A 203 9.51 9.53 4.73
CA VAL A 203 8.95 10.71 4.06
C VAL A 203 7.44 10.71 4.23
N ASN A 204 6.95 11.50 5.17
CA ASN A 204 5.53 11.69 5.42
C ASN A 204 4.99 12.89 4.66
N VAL A 205 3.91 12.69 3.92
CA VAL A 205 3.18 13.72 3.17
C VAL A 205 1.79 13.88 3.80
N PRO A 206 1.68 14.66 4.90
CA PRO A 206 0.43 14.86 5.62
C PRO A 206 -0.52 15.77 4.83
N LEU A 207 -1.66 15.24 4.41
CA LEU A 207 -2.68 15.95 3.67
C LEU A 207 -3.86 16.31 4.59
N GLU A 208 -4.31 17.55 4.52
CA GLU A 208 -5.51 17.98 5.25
C GLU A 208 -6.77 17.27 4.71
N MET A 209 -7.77 17.07 5.57
CA MET A 209 -9.07 16.55 5.18
C MET A 209 -9.65 17.28 3.95
N GLY A 210 -10.32 16.54 3.08
CA GLY A 210 -10.91 17.06 1.85
C GLY A 210 -9.91 17.21 0.68
N ALA A 211 -8.70 16.62 0.78
CA ALA A 211 -7.78 16.56 -0.36
C ALA A 211 -8.40 15.79 -1.53
N THR A 212 -8.20 16.31 -2.73
CA THR A 212 -8.79 15.87 -3.99
C THR A 212 -7.75 15.20 -4.90
N ASP A 213 -8.18 14.66 -6.03
CA ASP A 213 -7.28 14.11 -7.06
C ASP A 213 -6.18 15.09 -7.45
N ALA A 214 -6.49 16.40 -7.55
CA ALA A 214 -5.51 17.43 -7.88
C ALA A 214 -4.44 17.63 -6.78
N ASP A 215 -4.83 17.50 -5.51
CA ASP A 215 -3.89 17.56 -4.40
C ASP A 215 -2.95 16.33 -4.42
N TYR A 216 -3.50 15.13 -4.58
CA TYR A 216 -2.70 13.90 -4.70
C TYR A 216 -1.78 13.95 -5.92
N ASP A 217 -2.28 14.30 -7.09
CA ASP A 217 -1.47 14.42 -8.30
C ASP A 217 -0.29 15.37 -8.11
N MET A 218 -0.51 16.50 -7.44
CA MET A 218 0.56 17.48 -7.18
C MET A 218 1.61 16.94 -6.21
N VAL A 219 1.23 16.32 -5.07
CA VAL A 219 2.22 15.82 -4.11
C VAL A 219 3.00 14.62 -4.66
N TYR A 220 2.36 13.79 -5.48
CA TYR A 220 3.08 12.71 -6.16
C TYR A 220 4.12 13.26 -7.12
N ARG A 221 3.76 14.18 -7.99
CA ARG A 221 4.70 14.77 -8.96
C ARG A 221 5.82 15.57 -8.32
N ARG A 222 5.57 16.25 -7.19
CA ARG A 222 6.52 17.19 -6.59
C ARG A 222 7.28 16.69 -5.39
N ALA A 223 6.87 15.56 -4.80
CA ALA A 223 7.55 14.97 -3.64
C ALA A 223 7.78 13.47 -3.81
N VAL A 224 6.73 12.66 -3.98
CA VAL A 224 6.85 11.20 -3.95
C VAL A 224 7.72 10.69 -5.10
N VAL A 225 7.43 11.07 -6.35
CA VAL A 225 8.18 10.64 -7.53
C VAL A 225 9.64 11.09 -7.48
N PRO A 226 9.97 12.39 -7.22
CA PRO A 226 11.36 12.82 -7.10
C PRO A 226 12.16 12.08 -6.01
N VAL A 227 11.54 11.77 -4.87
CA VAL A 227 12.19 10.99 -3.80
C VAL A 227 12.47 9.56 -4.26
N LEU A 228 11.50 8.90 -4.91
CA LEU A 228 11.68 7.54 -5.45
C LEU A 228 12.79 7.49 -6.51
N GLU A 229 12.82 8.44 -7.43
CA GLU A 229 13.85 8.52 -8.48
C GLU A 229 15.24 8.72 -7.90
N GLN A 230 15.39 9.60 -6.90
CA GLN A 230 16.65 9.84 -6.20
C GLN A 230 17.10 8.63 -5.37
N PHE A 231 16.17 7.95 -4.69
CA PHE A 231 16.48 6.73 -3.94
C PHE A 231 16.90 5.59 -4.86
N SER A 232 16.36 5.56 -6.08
CA SER A 232 16.67 4.54 -7.10
C SER A 232 16.50 3.12 -6.54
N PRO A 233 15.28 2.71 -6.16
CA PRO A 233 15.02 1.43 -5.51
C PRO A 233 15.29 0.25 -6.43
N GLN A 234 15.59 -0.90 -5.85
CA GLN A 234 15.70 -2.19 -6.53
C GLN A 234 14.37 -2.97 -6.50
N LEU A 235 13.45 -2.53 -5.66
CA LEU A 235 12.09 -3.02 -5.53
C LEU A 235 11.21 -1.89 -5.02
N VAL A 236 10.01 -1.73 -5.61
CA VAL A 236 8.95 -0.88 -5.08
C VAL A 236 7.84 -1.76 -4.54
N LEU A 237 7.45 -1.53 -3.28
CA LEU A 237 6.26 -2.08 -2.66
C LEU A 237 5.23 -0.97 -2.50
N VAL A 238 3.97 -1.29 -2.71
CA VAL A 238 2.87 -0.34 -2.51
C VAL A 238 1.89 -0.93 -1.49
N SER A 239 1.78 -0.28 -0.31
CA SER A 239 0.64 -0.48 0.59
C SER A 239 -0.57 0.17 -0.06
N ALA A 240 -1.42 -0.66 -0.69
CA ALA A 240 -2.50 -0.24 -1.56
C ALA A 240 -3.83 -0.17 -0.80
N GLY A 241 -4.01 0.89 -0.01
CA GLY A 241 -5.30 1.27 0.57
C GLY A 241 -6.13 2.10 -0.39
N PHE A 242 -7.44 1.93 -0.36
CA PHE A 242 -8.38 2.62 -1.23
C PHE A 242 -9.41 3.45 -0.45
N ASP A 243 -9.10 3.76 0.80
CA ASP A 243 -9.97 4.46 1.75
C ASP A 243 -9.82 5.99 1.75
N ALA A 244 -8.91 6.57 0.96
CA ALA A 244 -8.95 7.99 0.61
C ALA A 244 -10.07 8.33 -0.40
N HIS A 245 -10.82 7.32 -0.89
CA HIS A 245 -11.90 7.52 -1.82
C HIS A 245 -13.05 8.33 -1.19
N GLU A 246 -13.64 9.26 -1.94
CA GLU A 246 -14.69 10.18 -1.45
C GLU A 246 -15.93 9.49 -0.87
N ARG A 247 -16.15 8.20 -1.18
CA ARG A 247 -17.24 7.37 -0.65
C ARG A 247 -16.83 6.57 0.58
N ASP A 248 -15.58 6.57 0.97
CA ASP A 248 -15.13 5.75 2.10
C ASP A 248 -15.67 6.32 3.43
N PRO A 249 -16.25 5.46 4.30
CA PRO A 249 -16.86 5.92 5.55
C PRO A 249 -15.85 6.26 6.64
N LEU A 250 -14.58 5.84 6.51
CA LEU A 250 -13.58 5.99 7.59
C LEU A 250 -12.67 7.20 7.41
N ALA A 251 -12.81 7.97 6.33
CA ALA A 251 -11.98 9.13 6.10
C ALA A 251 -12.78 10.31 5.55
N SER A 252 -12.10 11.43 5.39
CA SER A 252 -12.71 12.67 4.90
C SER A 252 -11.98 13.21 3.66
N MET A 253 -11.32 12.35 2.91
CA MET A 253 -10.70 12.71 1.63
C MET A 253 -11.72 12.71 0.49
N ARG A 254 -11.34 13.26 -0.64
CA ARG A 254 -12.21 13.39 -1.82
C ARG A 254 -11.51 12.87 -3.07
N MET A 255 -10.75 11.80 -2.90
CA MET A 255 -10.11 11.12 -4.01
C MET A 255 -11.13 10.31 -4.79
N THR A 256 -11.04 10.28 -6.11
CA THR A 256 -11.90 9.46 -6.98
C THR A 256 -11.17 8.21 -7.47
N THR A 257 -11.90 7.31 -8.11
CA THR A 257 -11.30 6.15 -8.81
C THR A 257 -10.28 6.60 -9.86
N ALA A 258 -10.49 7.74 -10.54
CA ALA A 258 -9.55 8.28 -11.51
C ALA A 258 -8.28 8.83 -10.84
N GLY A 259 -8.40 9.41 -9.65
CA GLY A 259 -7.27 9.84 -8.82
C GLY A 259 -6.37 8.66 -8.45
N TYR A 260 -6.93 7.54 -7.99
CA TYR A 260 -6.17 6.33 -7.73
C TYR A 260 -5.46 5.79 -8.99
N ALA A 261 -6.14 5.74 -10.12
CA ALA A 261 -5.54 5.35 -11.39
C ALA A 261 -4.37 6.29 -11.78
N SER A 262 -4.46 7.59 -11.48
CA SER A 262 -3.38 8.56 -11.69
C SER A 262 -2.19 8.28 -10.79
N VAL A 263 -2.42 8.04 -9.49
CA VAL A 263 -1.36 7.69 -8.53
C VAL A 263 -0.64 6.41 -8.95
N VAL A 264 -1.37 5.34 -9.27
CA VAL A 264 -0.77 4.08 -9.74
C VAL A 264 0.07 4.30 -11.00
N ARG A 265 -0.40 5.11 -11.95
CA ARG A 265 0.35 5.44 -13.18
C ARG A 265 1.65 6.17 -12.87
N GLN A 266 1.64 7.14 -11.95
CA GLN A 266 2.84 7.87 -11.54
C GLN A 266 3.84 6.95 -10.85
N LEU A 267 3.39 6.03 -9.98
CA LEU A 267 4.25 5.04 -9.34
C LEU A 267 4.89 4.08 -10.35
N LEU A 268 4.13 3.59 -11.32
CA LEU A 268 4.67 2.74 -12.40
C LEU A 268 5.69 3.50 -13.26
N SER A 269 5.41 4.76 -13.57
CA SER A 269 6.35 5.62 -14.31
C SER A 269 7.65 5.83 -13.55
N ALA A 270 7.57 6.13 -12.24
CA ALA A 270 8.75 6.31 -11.37
C ALA A 270 9.52 5.00 -11.17
N ALA A 271 8.84 3.87 -11.06
CA ALA A 271 9.46 2.55 -10.97
C ALA A 271 10.18 2.17 -12.27
N GLY A 272 9.65 2.56 -13.44
CA GLY A 272 10.21 2.24 -14.74
C GLY A 272 10.36 0.72 -14.92
N LYS A 273 11.59 0.21 -14.92
CA LYS A 273 11.90 -1.23 -15.00
C LYS A 273 12.12 -1.89 -13.63
N THR A 274 12.03 -1.13 -12.56
CA THR A 274 12.16 -1.68 -11.20
C THR A 274 10.97 -2.58 -10.90
N PRO A 275 11.18 -3.80 -10.39
CA PRO A 275 10.09 -4.67 -9.94
C PRO A 275 9.16 -3.95 -8.96
N ILE A 276 7.85 -4.14 -9.14
CA ILE A 276 6.84 -3.50 -8.30
C ILE A 276 5.79 -4.52 -7.83
N ALA A 277 5.44 -4.48 -6.53
CA ALA A 277 4.40 -5.32 -5.97
C ALA A 277 3.44 -4.48 -5.11
N PHE A 278 2.15 -4.69 -5.32
CA PHE A 278 1.05 -4.04 -4.58
C PHE A 278 0.48 -5.02 -3.56
N VAL A 279 0.18 -4.53 -2.36
CA VAL A 279 -0.43 -5.30 -1.27
C VAL A 279 -1.62 -4.51 -0.75
N THR A 280 -2.83 -5.10 -0.76
CA THR A 280 -4.03 -4.40 -0.29
C THR A 280 -3.97 -4.08 1.20
N GLU A 281 -4.42 -2.87 1.55
CA GLU A 281 -4.64 -2.41 2.92
C GLU A 281 -6.13 -2.05 3.11
N GLY A 282 -6.46 -0.80 3.43
CA GLY A 282 -7.82 -0.30 3.64
C GLY A 282 -8.66 -0.17 2.37
N GLY A 283 -9.84 0.41 2.53
CA GLY A 283 -10.89 0.54 1.53
C GLY A 283 -12.16 -0.17 1.97
N TYR A 284 -13.14 0.60 2.47
CA TYR A 284 -14.28 0.09 3.24
C TYR A 284 -15.63 0.39 2.56
N ASP A 285 -15.68 1.29 1.58
CA ASP A 285 -16.77 1.30 0.60
C ASP A 285 -16.52 0.22 -0.46
N LEU A 286 -17.31 -0.84 -0.43
CA LEU A 286 -17.10 -2.02 -1.27
C LEU A 286 -17.19 -1.72 -2.78
N ARG A 287 -17.99 -0.72 -3.17
CA ARG A 287 -18.11 -0.32 -4.56
C ARG A 287 -16.89 0.49 -5.00
N ALA A 288 -16.44 1.43 -4.17
CA ALA A 288 -15.22 2.18 -4.44
C ALA A 288 -14.02 1.24 -4.55
N LEU A 289 -13.89 0.29 -3.60
CA LEU A 289 -12.83 -0.72 -3.61
C LEU A 289 -12.81 -1.51 -4.93
N ALA A 290 -13.98 -1.99 -5.39
CA ALA A 290 -14.09 -2.74 -6.64
C ALA A 290 -13.67 -1.89 -7.86
N GLU A 291 -14.14 -0.65 -7.94
CA GLU A 291 -13.85 0.28 -9.03
C GLU A 291 -12.36 0.67 -9.05
N CYS A 292 -11.77 0.93 -7.88
CA CYS A 292 -10.35 1.30 -7.75
C CYS A 292 -9.42 0.12 -8.09
N LEU A 293 -9.76 -1.11 -7.70
CA LEU A 293 -9.00 -2.30 -8.08
C LEU A 293 -9.03 -2.50 -9.59
N ASP A 294 -10.22 -2.45 -10.23
CA ASP A 294 -10.33 -2.60 -11.69
C ASP A 294 -9.56 -1.52 -12.46
N ALA A 295 -9.60 -0.27 -11.98
CA ALA A 295 -8.86 0.84 -12.57
C ALA A 295 -7.34 0.66 -12.42
N SER A 296 -6.88 0.22 -11.24
CA SER A 296 -5.47 -0.09 -10.98
C SER A 296 -4.96 -1.21 -11.89
N PHE A 297 -5.72 -2.30 -12.01
CA PHE A 297 -5.36 -3.41 -12.90
C PHE A 297 -5.27 -2.99 -14.36
N ALA A 298 -6.20 -2.13 -14.81
CA ALA A 298 -6.18 -1.61 -16.17
C ALA A 298 -4.93 -0.75 -16.46
N VAL A 299 -4.50 0.06 -15.50
CA VAL A 299 -3.28 0.88 -15.61
C VAL A 299 -2.04 0.00 -15.65
N ILE A 300 -1.91 -0.95 -14.71
CA ILE A 300 -0.73 -1.83 -14.61
C ILE A 300 -0.58 -2.70 -15.88
N SER A 301 -1.70 -3.19 -16.44
CA SER A 301 -1.67 -4.04 -17.64
C SER A 301 -1.19 -3.30 -18.88
N ARG A 302 -1.56 -2.03 -19.05
CA ARG A 302 -1.13 -1.22 -20.19
C ARG A 302 0.37 -0.91 -20.16
N SER A 303 0.91 -0.64 -18.98
CA SER A 303 2.35 -0.38 -18.82
C SER A 303 3.22 -1.59 -19.17
N GLY A 304 2.70 -2.83 -19.03
CA GLY A 304 3.40 -4.05 -19.45
C GLY A 304 3.39 -4.29 -20.97
N SER A 305 2.42 -3.74 -21.72
CA SER A 305 2.31 -3.91 -23.17
C SER A 305 3.21 -2.97 -23.98
N ASP A 306 3.52 -1.79 -23.46
CA ASP A 306 4.36 -0.78 -24.13
C ASP A 306 5.84 -1.21 -24.23
N HIS A 307 6.24 -2.27 -23.53
CA HIS A 307 7.60 -2.81 -23.60
C HIS A 307 7.80 -3.88 -24.68
N SER A 308 6.76 -4.25 -25.45
CA SER A 308 6.81 -5.33 -26.45
C SER A 308 6.61 -4.91 -27.91
N GLY A 309 6.52 -3.61 -28.25
CA GLY A 309 6.34 -3.20 -29.63
C GLY A 309 6.46 -1.69 -29.82
N SER A 310 7.46 -1.28 -30.54
CA SER A 310 7.62 0.07 -31.08
C SER A 310 6.59 0.30 -32.18
N ASP A 311 5.60 1.14 -31.92
CA ASP A 311 4.90 1.87 -32.98
C ASP A 311 4.64 3.32 -32.49
N PRO A 312 5.32 4.34 -33.04
CA PRO A 312 5.26 5.70 -32.55
C PRO A 312 4.13 6.56 -33.15
N ASP A 313 3.11 5.97 -33.78
CA ASP A 313 2.01 6.71 -34.41
C ASP A 313 0.65 6.11 -34.10
N SER A 314 0.13 6.38 -32.88
CA SER A 314 -1.30 6.43 -32.65
C SER A 314 -1.58 7.64 -31.73
N ASP A 315 -1.70 8.77 -32.38
CA ASP A 315 -2.33 9.99 -31.86
C ASP A 315 -3.84 9.70 -31.69
N ASP A 316 -4.23 9.05 -30.60
CA ASP A 316 -5.62 8.96 -30.19
C ASP A 316 -6.00 10.27 -29.51
N GLY A 317 -6.58 11.14 -30.36
CA GLY A 317 -7.11 12.45 -30.02
C GLY A 317 -8.15 12.39 -28.86
N LEU A 318 -7.65 12.33 -27.65
CA LEU A 318 -8.36 12.80 -26.47
C LEU A 318 -8.07 14.28 -26.33
N THR A 319 -8.88 15.05 -27.08
CA THR A 319 -9.04 16.50 -26.90
C THR A 319 -9.14 16.82 -25.42
N SER A 320 -8.30 17.75 -24.99
CA SER A 320 -8.37 18.41 -23.69
C SER A 320 -9.74 19.08 -23.54
N GLU A 321 -10.72 18.34 -23.08
CA GLU A 321 -11.92 18.96 -22.49
C GLU A 321 -11.48 19.58 -21.17
N SER A 322 -11.69 20.87 -21.08
CA SER A 322 -11.45 21.72 -19.92
C SER A 322 -12.09 21.07 -18.68
N ASP A 323 -11.25 20.50 -17.80
CA ASP A 323 -11.65 20.01 -16.48
C ASP A 323 -12.16 21.21 -15.64
N PRO A 324 -13.44 21.26 -15.28
CA PRO A 324 -13.99 22.30 -14.40
C PRO A 324 -13.56 22.15 -12.95
N GLY A 325 -12.63 21.23 -12.62
CA GLY A 325 -12.17 20.87 -11.27
C GLY A 325 -10.78 21.38 -10.89
N ARG A 326 -10.16 22.31 -11.60
CA ARG A 326 -8.95 23.02 -11.13
C ARG A 326 -9.29 23.97 -9.96
N GLY A 327 -9.83 23.42 -8.86
CA GLY A 327 -9.65 24.01 -7.55
C GLY A 327 -8.15 24.07 -7.28
N THR A 328 -7.65 25.23 -6.89
CA THR A 328 -6.27 25.39 -6.47
C THR A 328 -5.93 24.29 -5.47
N ALA A 329 -4.90 23.48 -5.73
CA ALA A 329 -4.45 22.37 -4.86
C ALA A 329 -3.75 22.95 -3.60
N VAL A 330 -4.52 23.74 -2.83
CA VAL A 330 -4.03 24.49 -1.67
C VAL A 330 -3.56 23.56 -0.56
N ARG A 331 -4.19 22.38 -0.43
CA ARG A 331 -3.80 21.38 0.56
C ARG A 331 -2.47 20.75 0.19
N ALA A 332 -2.28 20.46 -1.09
CA ALA A 332 -1.01 19.98 -1.62
C ALA A 332 0.12 20.99 -1.38
N GLU A 333 -0.10 22.27 -1.62
CA GLU A 333 0.94 23.29 -1.40
C GLU A 333 1.36 23.37 0.07
N ARG A 334 0.42 23.26 1.03
CA ARG A 334 0.74 23.23 2.46
C ARG A 334 1.51 21.97 2.85
N ALA A 335 1.05 20.81 2.37
CA ALA A 335 1.76 19.55 2.61
C ALA A 335 3.17 19.59 2.04
N LEU A 336 3.35 20.05 0.80
CA LEU A 336 4.66 20.22 0.16
C LEU A 336 5.56 21.19 0.90
N GLN A 337 5.02 22.26 1.47
CA GLN A 337 5.81 23.19 2.29
C GLN A 337 6.36 22.50 3.53
N ALA A 338 5.54 21.70 4.23
CA ALA A 338 5.95 20.95 5.41
C ALA A 338 6.99 19.87 5.04
N VAL A 339 6.73 19.10 3.97
CA VAL A 339 7.66 18.08 3.46
C VAL A 339 9.01 18.70 3.10
N ARG A 340 9.03 19.80 2.35
CA ARG A 340 10.27 20.48 2.00
C ARG A 340 11.05 20.95 3.22
N ALA A 341 10.36 21.53 4.20
CA ALA A 341 11.02 21.99 5.43
C ALA A 341 11.70 20.84 6.18
N ALA A 342 11.09 19.66 6.20
CA ALA A 342 11.61 18.50 6.88
C ALA A 342 12.68 17.73 6.08
N GLN A 343 12.50 17.62 4.77
CA GLN A 343 13.24 16.70 3.91
C GLN A 343 14.37 17.38 3.09
N ALA A 344 14.43 18.72 3.04
CA ALA A 344 15.47 19.47 2.31
C ALA A 344 16.93 19.04 2.64
N PRO A 345 17.28 18.59 3.86
CA PRO A 345 18.62 18.09 4.13
C PRO A 345 18.97 16.78 3.41
N PHE A 346 17.99 16.00 2.98
CA PHE A 346 18.13 14.61 2.51
C PHE A 346 17.86 14.47 1.03
N TRP A 347 16.85 15.17 0.50
CA TRP A 347 16.36 15.03 -0.88
C TRP A 347 16.44 16.38 -1.62
N ARG A 348 16.85 16.34 -2.88
CA ARG A 348 16.89 17.51 -3.74
C ARG A 348 15.58 17.66 -4.50
N GLU A 349 15.20 18.90 -4.83
CA GLU A 349 14.09 19.20 -5.77
C GLU A 349 12.72 18.61 -5.41
N ILE A 350 12.39 18.54 -4.12
CA ILE A 350 11.07 18.10 -3.63
C ILE A 350 10.18 19.30 -3.27
#